data_6bdc3a7392a26d06590d60745667359d
#
_entry.id   6bdc3a7392a26d06590d60745667359d
#
_cell.length_a   1.000
_cell.length_b   1.000
_cell.length_c   1.000
_cell.angle_alpha   90.00
_cell.angle_beta   90.00
_cell.angle_gamma   90.00
#
_symmetry.space_group_name_H-M   'P 1'
#
loop_
_entity.id
_entity.type
_entity.pdbx_description
1 polymer ?
#
loop_
_entity_poly.entity_id
_entity_poly.type
_entity_poly.pdbx_seq_one_letter_code
_entity_poly.pdbx_strand_id
1 'polypeptide(L)'
;MATRELKAAGGIVALALLALVAWGPGANGADAGSWFARLGPPDAPVKLFYEEQGEGPPLLLIHGFGASTYTWRKIAPDLSRNHRVIAVDMKGFGQSDKPFDESYSVFDQAELLTQLILDRDLRDLTIVGHSFGGGVALVLALDESERLNGRITKLVLLDSIAYPQDIPMFFRMLDMRVFSHVGLRMVPPAVQTRIALQIAYLDNSKIKDEEVEAYAAALRTAAGKHAIIHSARQIVPEGIEELSRRYKSIEQPTLILWCDHDRIVPLDVGLKLRRTLPNASLKLVDECGHMPHEEQPEATLGLLRDFLED
;
A
#
# COMPACT_ATOMS: atom_id res chain seq x y z
N MET A 1 -34.96 41.14 52.68
CA MET A 1 -33.55 41.44 52.94
C MET A 1 -32.70 40.23 52.57
N ALA A 2 -31.65 40.50 51.79
CA ALA A 2 -30.53 39.63 51.37
C ALA A 2 -30.83 38.59 50.26
N THR A 3 -30.61 39.04 49.05
CA THR A 3 -30.32 38.32 47.82
C THR A 3 -29.03 37.53 47.93
N ARG A 4 -29.00 36.28 47.52
CA ARG A 4 -27.78 35.52 47.30
C ARG A 4 -27.76 35.01 45.87
N GLU A 5 -26.87 35.58 45.09
CA GLU A 5 -26.50 35.16 43.72
C GLU A 5 -25.91 33.75 43.70
N LEU A 6 -26.44 32.89 42.86
CA LEU A 6 -25.78 31.66 42.43
C LEU A 6 -25.02 31.95 41.14
N LYS A 7 -23.70 31.86 41.20
CA LYS A 7 -22.84 31.84 40.03
C LYS A 7 -22.95 30.49 39.32
N ALA A 8 -23.37 30.53 38.07
CA ALA A 8 -23.33 29.40 37.15
C ALA A 8 -21.86 29.16 36.71
N ALA A 9 -21.35 27.96 37.03
CA ALA A 9 -20.10 27.46 36.49
C ALA A 9 -20.37 26.90 35.08
N GLY A 10 -19.95 27.61 34.06
CA GLY A 10 -19.97 27.16 32.68
C GLY A 10 -18.87 26.10 32.44
N GLY A 11 -19.30 24.85 32.23
CA GLY A 11 -18.40 23.81 31.76
C GLY A 11 -18.13 23.99 30.28
N ILE A 12 -16.89 24.29 29.96
CA ILE A 12 -16.38 24.31 28.58
C ILE A 12 -16.22 22.87 28.13
N VAL A 13 -17.14 22.43 27.25
CA VAL A 13 -16.97 21.19 26.48
C VAL A 13 -15.96 21.48 25.39
N ALA A 14 -14.72 21.04 25.59
CA ALA A 14 -13.72 21.06 24.53
C ALA A 14 -14.09 20.02 23.49
N LEU A 15 -14.66 20.43 22.38
CA LEU A 15 -14.71 19.64 21.14
C LEU A 15 -13.26 19.45 20.67
N ALA A 16 -12.73 18.27 20.84
CA ALA A 16 -11.52 17.85 20.16
C ALA A 16 -11.82 17.70 18.66
N LEU A 17 -11.54 18.73 17.88
CA LEU A 17 -11.42 18.66 16.44
C LEU A 17 -10.26 17.69 16.14
N LEU A 18 -10.60 16.50 15.67
CA LEU A 18 -9.67 15.63 14.96
C LEU A 18 -9.20 16.40 13.72
N ALA A 19 -8.03 17.03 13.81
CA ALA A 19 -7.33 17.56 12.67
C ALA A 19 -6.94 16.35 11.81
N LEU A 20 -7.67 16.16 10.71
CA LEU A 20 -7.17 15.45 9.54
C LEU A 20 -5.87 16.17 9.15
N VAL A 21 -4.73 15.50 9.36
CA VAL A 21 -3.46 15.93 8.80
C VAL A 21 -3.57 15.60 7.30
N ALA A 22 -4.22 16.51 6.56
CA ALA A 22 -4.01 16.59 5.14
C ALA A 22 -2.53 16.97 4.92
N TRP A 23 -1.88 16.33 3.97
CA TRP A 23 -0.57 16.74 3.50
C TRP A 23 -0.58 18.25 3.29
N GLY A 24 0.34 18.95 3.95
CA GLY A 24 0.43 20.40 3.84
C GLY A 24 0.72 20.82 2.40
N PRO A 25 0.25 21.99 1.96
CA PRO A 25 0.47 22.46 0.59
C PRO A 25 1.96 22.68 0.35
N GLY A 26 2.58 21.78 -0.43
CA GLY A 26 3.85 22.03 -1.08
C GLY A 26 3.67 23.16 -2.09
N ALA A 27 4.48 24.19 -1.98
CA ALA A 27 4.46 25.33 -2.90
C ALA A 27 4.74 24.88 -4.34
N ASN A 28 3.87 25.26 -5.26
CA ASN A 28 3.90 25.15 -6.72
C ASN A 28 3.36 23.83 -7.31
N GLY A 29 2.14 23.88 -7.83
CA GLY A 29 1.56 22.86 -8.72
C GLY A 29 0.20 22.40 -8.26
N ALA A 30 -0.61 21.95 -9.20
CA ALA A 30 -1.98 21.51 -9.13
C ALA A 30 -2.50 21.02 -7.76
N ASP A 31 -3.72 21.36 -7.42
CA ASP A 31 -4.39 21.04 -6.16
C ASP A 31 -4.31 19.55 -5.84
N ALA A 32 -3.64 19.22 -4.73
CA ALA A 32 -3.71 17.87 -4.16
C ALA A 32 -5.15 17.62 -3.69
N GLY A 33 -5.77 16.51 -4.14
CA GLY A 33 -7.12 16.15 -3.78
C GLY A 33 -7.22 14.69 -3.34
N SER A 34 -8.25 14.38 -2.59
CA SER A 34 -8.61 13.03 -2.21
C SER A 34 -9.99 12.68 -2.74
N TRP A 35 -10.12 11.49 -3.33
CA TRP A 35 -11.36 11.07 -3.99
C TRP A 35 -11.72 9.64 -3.69
N PHE A 36 -12.93 9.28 -4.10
CA PHE A 36 -13.42 7.92 -4.03
C PHE A 36 -13.90 7.47 -5.41
N ALA A 37 -13.46 6.30 -5.84
CA ALA A 37 -14.01 5.59 -6.99
C ALA A 37 -14.96 4.48 -6.52
N ARG A 38 -16.08 4.29 -7.22
CA ARG A 38 -17.00 3.16 -6.99
C ARG A 38 -16.74 2.13 -8.07
N LEU A 39 -16.18 0.99 -7.67
CA LEU A 39 -15.67 -0.04 -8.56
C LEU A 39 -16.28 -1.40 -8.18
N GLY A 40 -16.14 -2.38 -9.05
CA GLY A 40 -16.70 -3.70 -8.83
C GLY A 40 -18.12 -3.86 -9.41
N PRO A 41 -18.81 -4.96 -9.10
CA PRO A 41 -20.11 -5.24 -9.66
C PRO A 41 -21.16 -4.21 -9.21
N PRO A 42 -22.13 -3.83 -10.09
CA PRO A 42 -23.09 -2.78 -9.82
C PRO A 42 -23.98 -3.03 -8.59
N ASP A 43 -24.22 -4.29 -8.23
CA ASP A 43 -25.02 -4.73 -7.10
C ASP A 43 -24.24 -4.79 -5.78
N ALA A 44 -22.90 -4.77 -5.85
CA ALA A 44 -22.00 -4.77 -4.69
C ALA A 44 -20.76 -3.91 -4.93
N PRO A 45 -20.90 -2.59 -5.21
CA PRO A 45 -19.77 -1.74 -5.52
C PRO A 45 -18.87 -1.53 -4.30
N VAL A 46 -17.58 -1.53 -4.52
CA VAL A 46 -16.55 -1.21 -3.54
C VAL A 46 -16.12 0.23 -3.74
N LYS A 47 -16.12 1.03 -2.68
CA LYS A 47 -15.63 2.40 -2.68
C LYS A 47 -14.13 2.40 -2.36
N LEU A 48 -13.29 2.66 -3.36
CA LEU A 48 -11.85 2.82 -3.18
C LEU A 48 -11.49 4.29 -2.97
N PHE A 49 -10.71 4.55 -1.95
CA PHE A 49 -10.10 5.86 -1.69
C PHE A 49 -8.78 5.98 -2.48
N TYR A 50 -8.52 7.15 -3.02
CA TYR A 50 -7.21 7.49 -3.60
C TYR A 50 -6.90 8.97 -3.39
N GLU A 51 -5.61 9.26 -3.34
CA GLU A 51 -5.06 10.61 -3.31
C GLU A 51 -4.36 10.89 -4.63
N GLU A 52 -4.53 12.10 -5.14
CA GLU A 52 -3.93 12.50 -6.41
C GLU A 52 -3.24 13.85 -6.25
N GLN A 53 -2.03 13.98 -6.80
CA GLN A 53 -1.26 15.21 -6.77
C GLN A 53 -0.29 15.28 -7.96
N GLY A 54 0.03 16.52 -8.38
CA GLY A 54 0.93 16.78 -9.49
C GLY A 54 0.27 16.58 -10.86
N GLU A 55 1.04 16.89 -11.89
CA GLU A 55 0.68 16.78 -13.29
C GLU A 55 1.79 16.05 -14.07
N GLY A 56 1.48 15.53 -15.25
CA GLY A 56 2.44 14.81 -16.11
C GLY A 56 2.09 13.32 -16.28
N PRO A 57 3.07 12.47 -16.62
CA PRO A 57 2.86 11.03 -16.78
C PRO A 57 2.32 10.40 -15.48
N PRO A 58 1.28 9.54 -15.54
CA PRO A 58 0.67 8.99 -14.34
C PRO A 58 1.54 7.94 -13.66
N LEU A 59 1.63 8.02 -12.33
CA LEU A 59 2.20 7.03 -11.43
C LEU A 59 1.10 6.49 -10.52
N LEU A 60 0.80 5.19 -10.58
CA LEU A 60 -0.10 4.50 -9.65
C LEU A 60 0.72 3.84 -8.54
N LEU A 61 0.57 4.32 -7.31
CA LEU A 61 1.25 3.81 -6.13
C LEU A 61 0.34 2.83 -5.38
N ILE A 62 0.76 1.56 -5.28
CA ILE A 62 0.02 0.46 -4.65
C ILE A 62 0.77 -0.01 -3.41
N HIS A 63 0.20 0.23 -2.24
CA HIS A 63 0.82 -0.05 -0.95
C HIS A 63 0.88 -1.56 -0.61
N GLY A 64 1.65 -1.92 0.41
CA GLY A 64 1.78 -3.28 0.93
C GLY A 64 0.65 -3.70 1.87
N PHE A 65 0.70 -4.95 2.34
CA PHE A 65 -0.24 -5.50 3.31
C PHE A 65 -0.30 -4.65 4.59
N GLY A 66 -1.51 -4.34 5.05
CA GLY A 66 -1.75 -3.60 6.29
C GLY A 66 -1.42 -2.11 6.22
N ALA A 67 -0.99 -1.60 5.07
CA ALA A 67 -0.66 -0.21 4.85
C ALA A 67 -1.84 0.58 4.23
N SER A 68 -1.57 1.79 3.78
CA SER A 68 -2.49 2.70 3.10
C SER A 68 -1.70 3.71 2.26
N THR A 69 -2.36 4.70 1.66
CA THR A 69 -1.71 5.82 0.97
C THR A 69 -0.68 6.53 1.85
N TYR A 70 -0.85 6.50 3.17
CA TYR A 70 0.08 7.08 4.14
C TYR A 70 1.53 6.62 3.98
N THR A 71 1.75 5.38 3.52
CA THR A 71 3.11 4.83 3.34
C THR A 71 3.95 5.66 2.35
N TRP A 72 3.30 6.33 1.39
CA TRP A 72 3.95 7.09 0.34
C TRP A 72 4.32 8.54 0.71
N ARG A 73 3.94 9.00 1.93
CA ARG A 73 4.10 10.41 2.39
C ARG A 73 5.50 10.99 2.25
N LYS A 74 6.54 10.14 2.32
CA LYS A 74 7.94 10.59 2.26
C LYS A 74 8.44 10.75 0.82
N ILE A 75 7.82 10.09 -0.18
CA ILE A 75 8.30 10.11 -1.57
C ILE A 75 7.30 10.72 -2.55
N ALA A 76 6.01 10.59 -2.32
CA ALA A 76 5.00 11.07 -3.26
C ALA A 76 5.04 12.58 -3.51
N PRO A 77 5.30 13.47 -2.51
CA PRO A 77 5.40 14.91 -2.77
C PRO A 77 6.55 15.30 -3.70
N ASP A 78 7.61 14.53 -3.71
CA ASP A 78 8.75 14.76 -4.59
C ASP A 78 8.46 14.23 -6.00
N LEU A 79 7.90 13.03 -6.13
CA LEU A 79 7.47 12.44 -7.39
C LEU A 79 6.42 13.31 -8.09
N SER A 80 5.53 13.97 -7.33
CA SER A 80 4.46 14.81 -7.87
C SER A 80 4.94 16.11 -8.53
N ARG A 81 6.23 16.44 -8.45
CA ARG A 81 6.80 17.60 -9.15
C ARG A 81 6.82 17.41 -10.66
N ASN A 82 6.97 16.16 -11.12
CA ASN A 82 7.12 15.83 -12.53
C ASN A 82 6.10 14.79 -13.02
N HIS A 83 5.28 14.24 -12.12
CA HIS A 83 4.32 13.18 -12.41
C HIS A 83 2.98 13.44 -11.77
N ARG A 84 1.94 12.92 -12.40
CA ARG A 84 0.61 12.80 -11.80
C ARG A 84 0.58 11.56 -10.89
N VAL A 85 0.83 11.76 -9.61
CA VAL A 85 0.91 10.68 -8.62
C VAL A 85 -0.49 10.34 -8.12
N ILE A 86 -0.89 9.08 -8.25
CA ILE A 86 -2.16 8.52 -7.78
C ILE A 86 -1.82 7.42 -6.77
N ALA A 87 -2.00 7.69 -5.48
CA ALA A 87 -1.84 6.71 -4.42
C ALA A 87 -3.21 6.15 -4.03
N VAL A 88 -3.37 4.83 -4.00
CA VAL A 88 -4.66 4.18 -3.73
C VAL A 88 -4.62 3.39 -2.42
N ASP A 89 -5.69 3.48 -1.64
CA ASP A 89 -5.98 2.52 -0.58
C ASP A 89 -6.68 1.31 -1.19
N MET A 90 -6.04 0.15 -1.19
CA MET A 90 -6.68 -1.08 -1.67
C MET A 90 -7.90 -1.45 -0.84
N LYS A 91 -8.85 -2.22 -1.42
CA LYS A 91 -10.00 -2.78 -0.71
C LYS A 91 -9.55 -3.46 0.58
N GLY A 92 -10.18 -3.10 1.68
CA GLY A 92 -9.83 -3.62 3.01
C GLY A 92 -8.86 -2.77 3.81
N PHE A 93 -8.25 -1.74 3.22
CA PHE A 93 -7.20 -0.93 3.84
C PHE A 93 -7.56 0.56 3.84
N GLY A 94 -6.81 1.35 4.62
CA GLY A 94 -6.93 2.80 4.67
C GLY A 94 -8.36 3.30 4.85
N GLN A 95 -8.79 4.19 3.96
CA GLN A 95 -10.14 4.76 3.90
C GLN A 95 -11.07 4.04 2.91
N SER A 96 -10.56 3.04 2.19
CA SER A 96 -11.37 2.19 1.30
C SER A 96 -12.34 1.31 2.07
N ASP A 97 -13.40 0.87 1.38
CA ASP A 97 -14.39 -0.04 1.94
C ASP A 97 -13.75 -1.36 2.40
N LYS A 98 -14.32 -1.91 3.47
CA LYS A 98 -13.89 -3.15 4.11
C LYS A 98 -15.09 -4.10 4.26
N PRO A 99 -15.66 -4.59 3.13
CA PRO A 99 -16.82 -5.47 3.18
C PRO A 99 -16.48 -6.77 3.91
N PHE A 100 -17.51 -7.39 4.51
CA PHE A 100 -17.38 -8.69 5.18
C PHE A 100 -17.51 -9.84 4.17
N ASP A 101 -16.70 -9.79 3.11
CA ASP A 101 -16.57 -10.86 2.13
C ASP A 101 -15.17 -11.52 2.22
N GLU A 102 -14.85 -12.43 1.31
CA GLU A 102 -13.60 -13.18 1.31
C GLU A 102 -12.67 -12.80 0.14
N SER A 103 -13.02 -11.78 -0.66
CA SER A 103 -12.30 -11.41 -1.88
C SER A 103 -11.23 -10.35 -1.59
N TYR A 104 -10.06 -10.78 -1.15
CA TYR A 104 -8.95 -9.92 -0.75
C TYR A 104 -7.59 -10.34 -1.35
N SER A 105 -7.60 -11.24 -2.34
CA SER A 105 -6.38 -11.70 -3.02
C SER A 105 -5.78 -10.60 -3.91
N VAL A 106 -4.55 -10.83 -4.38
CA VAL A 106 -3.91 -9.97 -5.40
C VAL A 106 -4.76 -9.88 -6.68
N PHE A 107 -5.53 -10.91 -7.01
CA PHE A 107 -6.44 -10.91 -8.16
C PHE A 107 -7.64 -10.01 -7.94
N ASP A 108 -8.27 -10.08 -6.76
CA ASP A 108 -9.40 -9.21 -6.41
C ASP A 108 -9.00 -7.74 -6.40
N GLN A 109 -7.82 -7.43 -5.87
CA GLN A 109 -7.28 -6.07 -5.88
C GLN A 109 -6.96 -5.60 -7.31
N ALA A 110 -6.31 -6.44 -8.12
CA ALA A 110 -5.99 -6.12 -9.51
C ALA A 110 -7.25 -5.86 -10.33
N GLU A 111 -8.33 -6.63 -10.13
CA GLU A 111 -9.61 -6.41 -10.80
C GLU A 111 -10.17 -5.00 -10.54
N LEU A 112 -10.19 -4.56 -9.29
CA LEU A 112 -10.64 -3.22 -8.92
C LEU A 112 -9.73 -2.14 -9.49
N LEU A 113 -8.41 -2.35 -9.46
CA LEU A 113 -7.46 -1.37 -10.02
C LEU A 113 -7.49 -1.33 -11.55
N THR A 114 -7.76 -2.45 -12.24
CA THR A 114 -8.03 -2.46 -13.68
C THR A 114 -9.20 -1.54 -14.02
N GLN A 115 -10.30 -1.63 -13.28
CA GLN A 115 -11.44 -0.74 -13.47
C GLN A 115 -11.06 0.72 -13.18
N LEU A 116 -10.31 1.00 -12.11
CA LEU A 116 -9.83 2.37 -11.81
C LEU A 116 -9.00 2.94 -12.97
N ILE A 117 -8.07 2.15 -13.52
CA ILE A 117 -7.22 2.55 -14.65
C ILE A 117 -8.08 2.88 -15.89
N LEU A 118 -9.08 2.07 -16.17
CA LEU A 118 -9.99 2.27 -17.30
C LEU A 118 -10.91 3.47 -17.11
N ASP A 119 -11.56 3.59 -15.94
CA ASP A 119 -12.50 4.67 -15.61
C ASP A 119 -11.83 6.04 -15.58
N ARG A 120 -10.56 6.09 -15.17
CA ARG A 120 -9.74 7.31 -15.14
C ARG A 120 -9.01 7.57 -16.46
N ASP A 121 -9.18 6.70 -17.46
CA ASP A 121 -8.45 6.69 -18.75
C ASP A 121 -6.94 6.90 -18.57
N LEU A 122 -6.32 6.22 -17.58
CA LEU A 122 -4.89 6.32 -17.36
C LEU A 122 -4.15 5.64 -18.52
N ARG A 123 -3.21 6.38 -19.14
CA ARG A 123 -2.36 5.94 -20.26
C ARG A 123 -0.92 6.30 -19.97
N ASP A 124 0.02 5.63 -20.61
CA ASP A 124 1.46 5.79 -20.34
C ASP A 124 1.79 5.62 -18.84
N LEU A 125 1.06 4.67 -18.21
CA LEU A 125 1.03 4.48 -16.79
C LEU A 125 2.27 3.73 -16.31
N THR A 126 2.96 4.28 -15.30
CA THR A 126 3.91 3.52 -14.50
C THR A 126 3.24 3.05 -13.21
N ILE A 127 3.34 1.77 -12.91
CA ILE A 127 2.86 1.20 -11.64
C ILE A 127 4.03 1.02 -10.68
N VAL A 128 3.88 1.51 -9.46
CA VAL A 128 4.81 1.33 -8.35
C VAL A 128 4.12 0.50 -7.28
N GLY A 129 4.54 -0.73 -7.10
CA GLY A 129 3.94 -1.65 -6.12
C GLY A 129 4.94 -2.05 -5.03
N HIS A 130 4.54 -1.91 -3.76
CA HIS A 130 5.31 -2.34 -2.61
C HIS A 130 4.75 -3.65 -2.05
N SER A 131 5.62 -4.66 -1.80
CA SER A 131 5.26 -5.89 -1.11
C SER A 131 4.02 -6.58 -1.72
N PHE A 132 2.91 -6.68 -1.01
CA PHE A 132 1.63 -7.17 -1.52
C PHE A 132 1.15 -6.38 -2.75
N GLY A 133 1.31 -5.04 -2.74
CA GLY A 133 1.01 -4.19 -3.90
C GLY A 133 1.90 -4.47 -5.11
N GLY A 134 3.12 -4.97 -4.90
CA GLY A 134 3.97 -5.45 -5.98
C GLY A 134 3.43 -6.72 -6.64
N GLY A 135 2.86 -7.64 -5.84
CA GLY A 135 2.13 -8.79 -6.37
C GLY A 135 0.91 -8.39 -7.21
N VAL A 136 0.17 -7.37 -6.76
CA VAL A 136 -0.94 -6.78 -7.54
C VAL A 136 -0.44 -6.16 -8.85
N ALA A 137 0.68 -5.42 -8.81
CA ALA A 137 1.31 -4.83 -10.00
C ALA A 137 1.71 -5.89 -11.05
N LEU A 138 2.24 -7.04 -10.61
CA LEU A 138 2.55 -8.16 -11.50
C LEU A 138 1.31 -8.75 -12.15
N VAL A 139 0.18 -8.87 -11.42
CA VAL A 139 -1.10 -9.32 -12.00
C VAL A 139 -1.61 -8.32 -13.03
N LEU A 140 -1.58 -7.02 -12.73
CA LEU A 140 -1.98 -5.96 -13.67
C LEU A 140 -1.13 -5.98 -14.94
N ALA A 141 0.18 -6.19 -14.83
CA ALA A 141 1.06 -6.28 -15.98
C ALA A 141 0.79 -7.51 -16.86
N LEU A 142 0.34 -8.62 -16.28
CA LEU A 142 -0.08 -9.80 -17.04
C LEU A 142 -1.43 -9.61 -17.75
N ASP A 143 -2.31 -8.75 -17.22
CA ASP A 143 -3.61 -8.40 -17.79
C ASP A 143 -3.52 -7.32 -18.91
N GLU A 144 -2.32 -6.76 -19.09
CA GLU A 144 -2.04 -5.61 -19.95
C GLU A 144 -2.46 -5.85 -21.42
N SER A 145 -2.11 -7.01 -21.97
CA SER A 145 -2.38 -7.31 -23.38
C SER A 145 -3.86 -7.53 -23.67
N GLU A 146 -4.64 -7.97 -22.70
CA GLU A 146 -6.03 -8.39 -22.90
C GLU A 146 -7.02 -7.26 -22.60
N ARG A 147 -6.85 -6.56 -21.46
CA ARG A 147 -7.84 -5.60 -20.95
C ARG A 147 -7.33 -4.17 -20.90
N LEU A 148 -6.07 -3.98 -20.55
CA LEU A 148 -5.50 -2.66 -20.38
C LEU A 148 -4.93 -2.06 -21.68
N ASN A 149 -4.67 -2.91 -22.70
CA ASN A 149 -4.39 -2.52 -24.09
C ASN A 149 -3.29 -1.45 -24.24
N GLY A 150 -2.10 -1.71 -23.72
CA GLY A 150 -0.92 -0.84 -23.85
C GLY A 150 -0.93 0.36 -22.89
N ARG A 151 -1.72 0.34 -21.81
CA ARG A 151 -1.79 1.45 -20.85
C ARG A 151 -0.63 1.47 -19.87
N ILE A 152 -0.09 0.31 -19.50
CA ILE A 152 1.02 0.17 -18.57
C ILE A 152 2.34 0.14 -19.34
N THR A 153 3.17 1.14 -19.16
CA THR A 153 4.43 1.31 -19.90
C THR A 153 5.66 0.95 -19.07
N LYS A 154 5.62 1.08 -17.76
CA LYS A 154 6.72 0.76 -16.85
C LYS A 154 6.22 0.14 -15.55
N LEU A 155 7.06 -0.67 -14.88
CA LEU A 155 6.83 -1.24 -13.56
C LEU A 155 7.95 -0.88 -12.60
N VAL A 156 7.59 -0.63 -11.35
CA VAL A 156 8.51 -0.56 -10.22
C VAL A 156 8.02 -1.50 -9.13
N LEU A 157 8.87 -2.41 -8.71
CA LEU A 157 8.58 -3.42 -7.70
C LEU A 157 9.49 -3.20 -6.48
N LEU A 158 8.90 -2.77 -5.36
CA LEU A 158 9.62 -2.54 -4.11
C LEU A 158 9.38 -3.73 -3.18
N ASP A 159 10.42 -4.51 -2.87
CA ASP A 159 10.34 -5.66 -1.93
C ASP A 159 9.09 -6.53 -2.17
N SER A 160 8.82 -6.83 -3.44
CA SER A 160 7.55 -7.37 -3.92
C SER A 160 7.38 -8.86 -3.62
N ILE A 161 6.20 -9.27 -3.18
CA ILE A 161 5.83 -10.69 -3.26
C ILE A 161 5.69 -11.10 -4.72
N ALA A 162 6.10 -12.33 -5.07
CA ALA A 162 6.03 -12.80 -6.46
C ALA A 162 5.93 -14.32 -6.62
N TYR A 163 6.45 -15.08 -5.69
CA TYR A 163 6.56 -16.54 -5.79
C TYR A 163 6.11 -17.21 -4.49
N PRO A 164 5.87 -18.55 -4.50
CA PRO A 164 5.78 -19.30 -3.28
C PRO A 164 7.03 -19.06 -2.43
N GLN A 165 6.84 -18.68 -1.18
CA GLN A 165 7.91 -18.42 -0.22
C GLN A 165 7.48 -18.85 1.18
N ASP A 166 8.42 -18.99 2.08
CA ASP A 166 8.10 -19.20 3.49
C ASP A 166 7.41 -17.94 4.04
N ILE A 167 6.18 -18.14 4.51
CA ILE A 167 5.38 -17.08 5.07
C ILE A 167 5.89 -16.75 6.47
N PRO A 168 6.23 -15.47 6.79
CA PRO A 168 6.63 -15.07 8.13
C PRO A 168 5.62 -15.52 9.18
N MET A 169 6.11 -15.88 10.38
CA MET A 169 5.30 -16.41 11.48
C MET A 169 4.05 -15.56 11.78
N PHE A 170 4.17 -14.24 11.66
CA PHE A 170 3.06 -13.31 11.86
C PHE A 170 1.84 -13.65 10.98
N PHE A 171 2.05 -13.90 9.68
CA PHE A 171 0.96 -14.27 8.76
C PHE A 171 0.38 -15.64 9.09
N ARG A 172 1.24 -16.62 9.47
CA ARG A 172 0.77 -17.94 9.91
C ARG A 172 -0.13 -17.84 11.15
N MET A 173 0.20 -16.94 12.08
CA MET A 173 -0.64 -16.70 13.27
C MET A 173 -1.99 -16.08 12.90
N LEU A 174 -2.04 -15.19 11.90
CA LEU A 174 -3.30 -14.60 11.41
C LEU A 174 -4.20 -15.65 10.72
N ASP A 175 -3.65 -16.69 10.14
CA ASP A 175 -4.42 -17.81 9.57
C ASP A 175 -5.01 -18.73 10.65
N MET A 176 -4.38 -18.84 11.80
CA MET A 176 -4.89 -19.67 12.91
C MET A 176 -6.18 -19.06 13.50
N ARG A 177 -7.33 -19.75 13.35
CA ARG A 177 -8.65 -19.26 13.78
C ARG A 177 -8.68 -18.74 15.22
N VAL A 178 -8.08 -19.46 16.15
CA VAL A 178 -8.06 -19.07 17.58
C VAL A 178 -7.26 -17.78 17.76
N PHE A 179 -6.07 -17.72 17.16
CA PHE A 179 -5.19 -16.55 17.30
C PHE A 179 -5.77 -15.31 16.61
N SER A 180 -6.29 -15.43 15.39
CA SER A 180 -6.88 -14.31 14.67
C SER A 180 -8.11 -13.71 15.37
N HIS A 181 -8.94 -14.54 16.01
CA HIS A 181 -10.14 -14.05 16.71
C HIS A 181 -9.86 -13.57 18.13
N VAL A 182 -8.94 -14.20 18.85
CA VAL A 182 -8.63 -13.85 20.25
C VAL A 182 -7.47 -12.86 20.30
N GLY A 183 -6.35 -13.14 19.61
CA GLY A 183 -5.15 -12.31 19.65
C GLY A 183 -5.39 -10.88 19.14
N LEU A 184 -6.09 -10.73 18.01
CA LEU A 184 -6.43 -9.40 17.46
C LEU A 184 -7.43 -8.60 18.35
N ARG A 185 -8.07 -9.25 19.33
CA ARG A 185 -8.98 -8.58 20.28
C ARG A 185 -8.30 -8.26 21.61
N MET A 186 -7.37 -9.11 22.05
CA MET A 186 -6.73 -9.00 23.37
C MET A 186 -5.54 -8.05 23.38
N VAL A 187 -4.81 -7.93 22.27
CA VAL A 187 -3.65 -7.04 22.17
C VAL A 187 -4.09 -5.70 21.59
N PRO A 188 -3.72 -4.55 22.20
CA PRO A 188 -4.05 -3.24 21.65
C PRO A 188 -3.52 -3.06 20.21
N PRO A 189 -4.31 -2.45 19.29
CA PRO A 189 -3.90 -2.24 17.90
C PRO A 189 -2.52 -1.59 17.72
N ALA A 190 -2.21 -0.56 18.50
CA ALA A 190 -0.91 0.11 18.44
C ALA A 190 0.27 -0.81 18.81
N VAL A 191 0.08 -1.73 19.79
CA VAL A 191 1.10 -2.71 20.16
C VAL A 191 1.33 -3.72 19.03
N GLN A 192 0.26 -4.24 18.44
CA GLN A 192 0.35 -5.16 17.30
C GLN A 192 1.06 -4.51 16.12
N THR A 193 0.69 -3.27 15.79
CA THR A 193 1.28 -2.50 14.71
C THR A 193 2.75 -2.20 14.96
N ARG A 194 3.11 -1.79 16.19
CA ARG A 194 4.52 -1.55 16.53
C ARG A 194 5.37 -2.80 16.35
N ILE A 195 4.88 -3.97 16.77
CA ILE A 195 5.58 -5.24 16.56
C ILE A 195 5.75 -5.53 15.06
N ALA A 196 4.70 -5.32 14.25
CA ALA A 196 4.77 -5.53 12.80
C ALA A 196 5.79 -4.59 12.14
N LEU A 197 5.81 -3.30 12.50
CA LEU A 197 6.79 -2.34 12.00
C LEU A 197 8.22 -2.69 12.46
N GLN A 198 8.42 -3.18 13.69
CA GLN A 198 9.72 -3.62 14.18
C GLN A 198 10.27 -4.85 13.44
N ILE A 199 9.40 -5.66 12.85
CA ILE A 199 9.82 -6.77 11.98
C ILE A 199 10.18 -6.25 10.58
N ALA A 200 9.42 -5.25 10.09
CA ALA A 200 9.58 -4.67 8.77
C ALA A 200 10.79 -3.75 8.65
N TYR A 201 11.06 -2.94 9.68
CA TYR A 201 12.18 -2.00 9.67
C TYR A 201 13.49 -2.67 10.10
N LEU A 202 14.58 -2.28 9.49
CA LEU A 202 15.92 -2.65 9.96
C LEU A 202 16.29 -1.85 11.21
N ASP A 203 16.10 -0.54 11.16
CA ASP A 203 16.36 0.38 12.28
C ASP A 203 15.05 0.80 12.96
N ASN A 204 14.77 0.16 14.09
CA ASN A 204 13.56 0.42 14.88
C ASN A 204 13.51 1.84 15.48
N SER A 205 14.63 2.57 15.54
CA SER A 205 14.66 3.95 16.01
C SER A 205 13.97 4.94 15.06
N LYS A 206 13.81 4.54 13.79
CA LYS A 206 13.09 5.31 12.77
C LYS A 206 11.56 5.23 12.92
N ILE A 207 11.02 4.29 13.72
CA ILE A 207 9.58 4.08 13.90
C ILE A 207 9.04 5.12 14.88
N LYS A 208 8.25 6.06 14.41
CA LYS A 208 7.61 7.09 15.22
C LYS A 208 6.24 6.65 15.73
N ASP A 209 5.80 7.21 16.85
CA ASP A 209 4.49 6.92 17.43
C ASP A 209 3.33 7.31 16.49
N GLU A 210 3.48 8.40 15.75
CA GLU A 210 2.51 8.84 14.73
C GLU A 210 2.33 7.83 13.61
N GLU A 211 3.41 7.18 13.17
CA GLU A 211 3.38 6.12 12.16
C GLU A 211 2.65 4.88 12.70
N VAL A 212 2.96 4.48 13.94
CA VAL A 212 2.25 3.37 14.60
C VAL A 212 0.75 3.64 14.67
N GLU A 213 0.34 4.86 15.03
CA GLU A 213 -1.06 5.23 15.13
C GLU A 213 -1.78 5.24 13.76
N ALA A 214 -1.10 5.72 12.73
CA ALA A 214 -1.64 5.72 11.35
C ALA A 214 -1.89 4.29 10.84
N TYR A 215 -0.92 3.40 10.99
CA TYR A 215 -1.05 1.99 10.59
C TYR A 215 -2.01 1.19 11.48
N ALA A 216 -2.12 1.51 12.78
CA ALA A 216 -3.04 0.84 13.71
C ALA A 216 -4.52 1.13 13.41
N ALA A 217 -4.83 2.16 12.64
CA ALA A 217 -6.21 2.58 12.37
C ALA A 217 -7.07 1.44 11.79
N ALA A 218 -6.53 0.64 10.88
CA ALA A 218 -7.24 -0.52 10.30
C ALA A 218 -7.66 -1.54 11.36
N LEU A 219 -6.80 -1.81 12.35
CA LEU A 219 -7.05 -2.80 13.42
C LEU A 219 -8.04 -2.33 14.49
N ARG A 220 -8.51 -1.08 14.46
CA ARG A 220 -9.46 -0.54 15.45
C ARG A 220 -10.90 -0.92 15.18
N THR A 221 -11.24 -1.36 13.97
CA THR A 221 -12.59 -1.71 13.56
C THR A 221 -12.75 -3.22 13.33
N ALA A 222 -13.97 -3.72 13.48
CA ALA A 222 -14.27 -5.13 13.16
C ALA A 222 -14.06 -5.41 11.67
N ALA A 223 -14.46 -4.48 10.80
CA ALA A 223 -14.29 -4.59 9.35
C ALA A 223 -12.81 -4.59 8.95
N GLY A 224 -11.97 -3.72 9.56
CA GLY A 224 -10.53 -3.71 9.30
C GLY A 224 -9.84 -5.00 9.76
N LYS A 225 -10.20 -5.53 10.94
CA LYS A 225 -9.70 -6.83 11.40
C LYS A 225 -10.08 -7.97 10.47
N HIS A 226 -11.33 -7.96 9.98
CA HIS A 226 -11.80 -8.92 8.98
C HIS A 226 -10.96 -8.85 7.72
N ALA A 227 -10.77 -7.67 7.14
CA ALA A 227 -9.96 -7.46 5.95
C ALA A 227 -8.51 -7.93 6.12
N ILE A 228 -7.87 -7.59 7.25
CA ILE A 228 -6.50 -8.04 7.59
C ILE A 228 -6.42 -9.58 7.63
N ILE A 229 -7.37 -10.26 8.27
CA ILE A 229 -7.40 -11.72 8.37
C ILE A 229 -7.55 -12.35 6.98
N HIS A 230 -8.51 -11.87 6.18
CA HIS A 230 -8.80 -12.47 4.87
C HIS A 230 -7.70 -12.15 3.85
N SER A 231 -7.10 -10.96 3.87
CA SER A 231 -5.93 -10.65 3.05
C SER A 231 -4.71 -11.49 3.44
N ALA A 232 -4.48 -11.72 4.76
CA ALA A 232 -3.37 -12.56 5.21
C ALA A 232 -3.51 -14.02 4.76
N ARG A 233 -4.73 -14.57 4.76
CA ARG A 233 -5.02 -15.92 4.26
C ARG A 233 -4.79 -16.09 2.77
N GLN A 234 -4.85 -15.00 2.02
CA GLN A 234 -4.71 -14.94 0.58
C GLN A 234 -3.40 -14.26 0.14
N ILE A 235 -2.45 -14.08 1.08
CA ILE A 235 -1.17 -13.41 0.79
C ILE A 235 -0.36 -14.20 -0.25
N VAL A 236 -0.47 -15.52 -0.24
CA VAL A 236 -0.03 -16.40 -1.32
C VAL A 236 -1.29 -16.90 -2.02
N PRO A 237 -1.60 -16.37 -3.21
CA PRO A 237 -2.82 -16.71 -3.89
C PRO A 237 -2.78 -18.16 -4.41
N GLU A 238 -3.96 -18.77 -4.53
CA GLU A 238 -4.11 -20.05 -5.23
C GLU A 238 -3.60 -19.91 -6.67
N GLY A 239 -2.89 -20.90 -7.18
CA GLY A 239 -2.35 -20.88 -8.54
C GLY A 239 -1.10 -20.02 -8.73
N ILE A 240 -0.40 -19.63 -7.66
CA ILE A 240 0.81 -18.79 -7.73
C ILE A 240 1.91 -19.39 -8.60
N GLU A 241 2.04 -20.74 -8.66
CA GLU A 241 3.00 -21.40 -9.54
C GLU A 241 2.68 -21.16 -11.01
N GLU A 242 1.39 -21.21 -11.39
CA GLU A 242 0.95 -20.94 -12.76
C GLU A 242 1.13 -19.46 -13.09
N LEU A 243 0.69 -18.59 -12.19
CA LEU A 243 0.85 -17.14 -12.33
C LEU A 243 2.34 -16.80 -12.56
N SER A 244 3.24 -17.32 -11.70
CA SER A 244 4.66 -17.01 -11.77
C SER A 244 5.36 -17.52 -13.04
N ARG A 245 4.85 -18.58 -13.67
CA ARG A 245 5.34 -19.03 -14.99
C ARG A 245 5.04 -18.04 -16.13
N ARG A 246 4.00 -17.22 -15.95
CA ARG A 246 3.61 -16.19 -16.93
C ARG A 246 4.45 -14.92 -16.82
N TYR A 247 5.17 -14.66 -15.73
CA TYR A 247 5.96 -13.43 -15.57
C TYR A 247 6.97 -13.19 -16.69
N LYS A 248 7.46 -14.22 -17.36
CA LYS A 248 8.34 -14.10 -18.53
C LYS A 248 7.70 -13.37 -19.74
N SER A 249 6.37 -13.20 -19.75
CA SER A 249 5.65 -12.46 -20.78
C SER A 249 5.44 -10.99 -20.43
N ILE A 250 5.88 -10.52 -19.26
CA ILE A 250 5.85 -9.11 -18.89
C ILE A 250 7.01 -8.42 -19.58
N GLU A 251 6.73 -7.67 -20.63
CA GLU A 251 7.74 -7.01 -21.48
C GLU A 251 8.03 -5.56 -21.06
N GLN A 252 7.23 -4.99 -20.15
CA GLN A 252 7.43 -3.64 -19.66
C GLN A 252 8.81 -3.49 -19.01
N PRO A 253 9.56 -2.40 -19.28
CA PRO A 253 10.71 -2.02 -18.50
C PRO A 253 10.38 -2.05 -17.00
N THR A 254 11.16 -2.79 -16.23
CA THR A 254 10.87 -3.02 -14.82
C THR A 254 12.07 -2.69 -13.94
N LEU A 255 11.88 -1.78 -12.99
CA LEU A 255 12.82 -1.55 -11.90
C LEU A 255 12.41 -2.40 -10.69
N ILE A 256 13.33 -3.24 -10.23
CA ILE A 256 13.18 -4.01 -9.01
C ILE A 256 14.09 -3.35 -7.95
N LEU A 257 13.49 -2.79 -6.90
CA LEU A 257 14.20 -2.25 -5.75
C LEU A 257 14.06 -3.20 -4.58
N TRP A 258 15.14 -3.48 -3.88
CA TRP A 258 15.13 -4.42 -2.77
C TRP A 258 16.01 -3.94 -1.63
N CYS A 259 15.47 -4.01 -0.42
CA CYS A 259 16.24 -3.78 0.80
C CYS A 259 17.23 -4.92 1.03
N ASP A 260 18.48 -4.59 1.35
CA ASP A 260 19.57 -5.54 1.56
C ASP A 260 19.35 -6.46 2.79
N HIS A 261 18.50 -6.03 3.75
CA HIS A 261 18.18 -6.75 4.97
C HIS A 261 16.69 -7.11 5.09
N ASP A 262 15.98 -7.31 3.97
CA ASP A 262 14.56 -7.68 4.01
C ASP A 262 14.36 -9.06 4.67
N ARG A 263 13.62 -9.04 5.79
CA ARG A 263 13.27 -10.24 6.59
C ARG A 263 11.85 -10.76 6.32
N ILE A 264 11.08 -10.03 5.49
CA ILE A 264 9.70 -10.36 5.14
C ILE A 264 9.66 -11.04 3.78
N VAL A 265 10.28 -10.44 2.76
CA VAL A 265 10.42 -11.03 1.42
C VAL A 265 11.90 -11.14 1.10
N PRO A 266 12.47 -12.37 1.15
CA PRO A 266 13.90 -12.55 0.94
C PRO A 266 14.39 -12.04 -0.41
N LEU A 267 15.61 -11.48 -0.46
CA LEU A 267 16.24 -10.96 -1.68
C LEU A 267 16.26 -11.98 -2.84
N ASP A 268 16.27 -13.25 -2.53
CA ASP A 268 16.22 -14.33 -3.55
C ASP A 268 14.97 -14.23 -4.45
N VAL A 269 13.86 -13.69 -3.93
CA VAL A 269 12.64 -13.39 -4.71
C VAL A 269 12.94 -12.31 -5.76
N GLY A 270 13.59 -11.22 -5.37
CA GLY A 270 14.01 -10.14 -6.27
C GLY A 270 15.01 -10.61 -7.33
N LEU A 271 15.99 -11.43 -6.92
CA LEU A 271 16.97 -12.04 -7.83
C LEU A 271 16.28 -12.99 -8.84
N LYS A 272 15.26 -13.73 -8.40
CA LYS A 272 14.47 -14.59 -9.29
C LYS A 272 13.62 -13.76 -10.26
N LEU A 273 12.96 -12.69 -9.78
CA LEU A 273 12.22 -11.73 -10.64
C LEU A 273 13.14 -11.15 -11.71
N ARG A 274 14.33 -10.66 -11.34
CA ARG A 274 15.32 -10.10 -12.27
C ARG A 274 15.72 -11.09 -13.38
N ARG A 275 15.77 -12.39 -13.07
CA ARG A 275 16.09 -13.44 -14.07
C ARG A 275 14.89 -13.83 -14.94
N THR A 276 13.67 -13.64 -14.42
CA THR A 276 12.42 -14.06 -15.09
C THR A 276 11.87 -13.00 -16.01
N LEU A 277 11.90 -11.73 -15.58
CA LEU A 277 11.38 -10.60 -16.35
C LEU A 277 12.43 -10.20 -17.41
N PRO A 278 12.04 -10.13 -18.71
CA PRO A 278 13.02 -9.91 -19.79
C PRO A 278 13.70 -8.53 -19.73
N ASN A 279 12.95 -7.49 -19.35
CA ASN A 279 13.40 -6.10 -19.35
C ASN A 279 13.54 -5.53 -17.93
N ALA A 280 14.02 -6.34 -16.96
CA ALA A 280 14.15 -5.89 -15.59
C ALA A 280 15.57 -5.50 -15.20
N SER A 281 15.72 -4.53 -14.34
CA SER A 281 16.94 -4.21 -13.59
C SER A 281 16.69 -4.36 -12.10
N LEU A 282 17.68 -4.84 -11.33
CA LEU A 282 17.61 -4.93 -9.88
C LEU A 282 18.62 -3.95 -9.27
N LYS A 283 18.16 -3.18 -8.30
CA LYS A 283 18.97 -2.28 -7.49
C LYS A 283 18.70 -2.58 -6.01
N LEU A 284 19.76 -2.56 -5.21
CA LEU A 284 19.64 -2.71 -3.76
C LEU A 284 19.53 -1.34 -3.10
N VAL A 285 18.78 -1.30 -2.00
CA VAL A 285 18.72 -0.18 -1.08
C VAL A 285 19.43 -0.63 0.19
N ASP A 286 20.57 -0.01 0.48
CA ASP A 286 21.40 -0.36 1.61
C ASP A 286 20.79 0.12 2.94
N GLU A 287 21.12 -0.57 4.05
CA GLU A 287 20.65 -0.27 5.39
C GLU A 287 19.12 -0.16 5.49
N CYS A 288 18.43 -1.10 4.91
CA CYS A 288 16.98 -1.14 4.74
C CYS A 288 16.42 -2.51 5.09
N GLY A 289 15.24 -2.53 5.75
CA GLY A 289 14.51 -3.75 6.12
C GLY A 289 13.55 -4.21 5.04
N HIS A 290 12.33 -3.66 5.01
CA HIS A 290 11.28 -4.04 4.05
C HIS A 290 10.55 -2.83 3.44
N MET A 291 10.83 -1.63 3.93
CA MET A 291 10.08 -0.44 3.55
C MET A 291 11.01 0.66 3.00
N PRO A 292 11.61 0.46 1.80
CA PRO A 292 12.66 1.34 1.27
C PRO A 292 12.19 2.79 1.15
N HIS A 293 10.95 3.01 0.74
CA HIS A 293 10.32 4.33 0.61
C HIS A 293 10.05 5.03 1.95
N GLU A 294 10.16 4.30 3.08
CA GLU A 294 10.03 4.86 4.42
C GLU A 294 11.35 4.92 5.19
N GLU A 295 12.18 3.88 5.06
CA GLU A 295 13.45 3.76 5.78
C GLU A 295 14.57 4.55 5.12
N GLN A 296 14.61 4.57 3.78
CA GLN A 296 15.63 5.21 2.95
C GLN A 296 14.98 6.02 1.80
N PRO A 297 14.13 7.02 2.11
CA PRO A 297 13.34 7.73 1.09
C PRO A 297 14.19 8.44 0.05
N GLU A 298 15.31 9.06 0.44
CA GLU A 298 16.19 9.79 -0.49
C GLU A 298 16.88 8.85 -1.47
N ALA A 299 17.41 7.71 -1.00
CA ALA A 299 18.03 6.69 -1.85
C ALA A 299 16.98 6.07 -2.80
N THR A 300 15.81 5.76 -2.28
CA THR A 300 14.69 5.23 -3.06
C THR A 300 14.26 6.21 -4.15
N LEU A 301 14.11 7.50 -3.81
CA LEU A 301 13.76 8.56 -4.77
C LEU A 301 14.82 8.72 -5.86
N GLY A 302 16.11 8.65 -5.53
CA GLY A 302 17.18 8.72 -6.51
C GLY A 302 17.05 7.63 -7.57
N LEU A 303 16.89 6.37 -7.12
CA LEU A 303 16.74 5.22 -8.02
C LEU A 303 15.44 5.27 -8.85
N LEU A 304 14.34 5.79 -8.24
CA LEU A 304 13.07 5.98 -8.95
C LEU A 304 13.20 7.04 -10.05
N ARG A 305 13.80 8.20 -9.77
CA ARG A 305 13.98 9.26 -10.76
C ARG A 305 14.80 8.80 -11.94
N ASP A 306 15.96 8.16 -11.69
CA ASP A 306 16.81 7.64 -12.75
C ASP A 306 16.03 6.73 -13.72
N PHE A 307 15.17 5.86 -13.19
CA PHE A 307 14.35 4.94 -14.00
C PHE A 307 13.17 5.61 -14.69
N LEU A 308 12.56 6.62 -14.07
CA LEU A 308 11.38 7.30 -14.62
C LEU A 308 11.74 8.28 -15.74
N GLU A 309 12.99 8.84 -15.72
CA GLU A 309 13.48 9.77 -16.72
C GLU A 309 14.08 9.08 -17.97
N ASP A 310 14.46 7.78 -17.86
CA ASP A 310 14.88 6.93 -18.99
C ASP A 310 13.69 6.56 -19.91
#